data_04b6aa8dfbb5fe1f72120279e3239dc2
#
_entry.id   04b6aa8dfbb5fe1f72120279e3239dc2
#
_cell.length_a   1.000
_cell.length_b   1.000
_cell.length_c   1.000
_cell.angle_alpha   90.00
_cell.angle_beta   90.00
_cell.angle_gamma   90.00
#
_symmetry.space_group_name_H-M   'P 1'
#
loop_
_entity.id
_entity.type
_entity.pdbx_description
1 polymer ?
#
loop_
_entity_poly.entity_id
_entity_poly.type
_entity_poly.pdbx_seq_one_letter_code
_entity_poly.pdbx_strand_id
1 'polypeptide(L)'
;MSSVSTQRSTASAKPGKPTKVGSMQRPRYGIHLFLIVMAVLWLIPLGWAVFTALRPKADTDKFGYFSLGGSFNFQNFVTAWNQGGFATLFTNSAIIVVPSVILTLLFASMMAFAVSRFSWKFNVTLLIMFTAGNLLPPQVLAAPLFEMFKHFELPYSVSDSGNLLNTYFAVIAVDTAFQVGFCTFVLSNYMKALPQDMTEAAFVDGAGVWRQYWSIIMPLTRPALAALGTLEIIWIYNDFFWPLLFIQSGSKLPVTTGLNNLQGQFLSNYNLLAAGAIITVIPTLIIYLALQRQFVAGLTLGASKG
;
A
#
# COMPACT_ATOMS: atom_id res chain seq x y z
N MET A 1 -0.92 -79.36 -26.90
CA MET A 1 0.54 -79.35 -27.10
C MET A 1 0.86 -78.19 -28.05
N SER A 2 1.37 -77.11 -27.62
CA SER A 2 2.19 -76.15 -28.36
C SER A 2 2.64 -75.07 -27.41
N SER A 3 3.91 -75.11 -27.09
CA SER A 3 4.62 -74.20 -26.22
C SER A 3 4.84 -72.87 -26.93
N VAL A 4 4.38 -71.75 -26.32
CA VAL A 4 4.69 -70.40 -26.78
C VAL A 4 5.84 -69.87 -25.88
N SER A 5 7.01 -69.77 -26.51
CA SER A 5 8.21 -69.17 -25.93
C SER A 5 8.13 -67.65 -25.96
N THR A 6 8.09 -67.01 -24.80
CA THR A 6 8.15 -65.57 -24.67
C THR A 6 9.60 -65.08 -24.71
N GLN A 7 10.04 -64.50 -25.82
CA GLN A 7 11.29 -63.76 -25.93
C GLN A 7 11.18 -62.43 -25.23
N ARG A 8 11.92 -62.23 -24.14
CA ARG A 8 12.16 -60.92 -23.51
C ARG A 8 13.23 -60.18 -24.33
N SER A 9 12.81 -59.16 -25.04
CA SER A 9 13.70 -58.18 -25.64
C SER A 9 14.24 -57.22 -24.57
N THR A 10 15.51 -57.37 -24.25
CA THR A 10 16.25 -56.39 -23.42
C THR A 10 16.69 -55.22 -24.31
N ALA A 11 15.87 -54.16 -24.37
CA ALA A 11 16.27 -52.91 -24.99
C ALA A 11 17.30 -52.19 -24.09
N SER A 12 18.55 -52.18 -24.52
CA SER A 12 19.64 -51.39 -23.95
C SER A 12 19.32 -49.90 -24.06
N ALA A 13 19.01 -49.23 -22.95
CA ALA A 13 18.89 -47.77 -22.88
C ALA A 13 20.25 -47.11 -23.09
N LYS A 14 20.40 -46.39 -24.19
CA LYS A 14 21.58 -45.54 -24.43
C LYS A 14 21.66 -44.48 -23.32
N PRO A 15 22.87 -44.24 -22.75
CA PRO A 15 23.03 -43.16 -21.75
C PRO A 15 22.75 -41.81 -22.41
N GLY A 16 21.75 -41.09 -21.85
CA GLY A 16 21.40 -39.74 -22.28
C GLY A 16 22.59 -38.80 -22.17
N LYS A 17 22.88 -38.03 -23.22
CA LYS A 17 23.89 -36.97 -23.18
C LYS A 17 23.61 -36.04 -22.01
N PRO A 18 24.66 -35.61 -21.23
CA PRO A 18 24.46 -34.66 -20.16
C PRO A 18 23.95 -33.34 -20.73
N THR A 19 22.78 -32.94 -20.27
CA THR A 19 22.23 -31.63 -20.54
C THR A 19 23.22 -30.57 -20.01
N LYS A 20 23.74 -29.74 -20.91
CA LYS A 20 24.60 -28.61 -20.55
C LYS A 20 23.82 -27.67 -19.63
N VAL A 21 24.07 -27.79 -18.33
CA VAL A 21 23.64 -26.80 -17.33
C VAL A 21 24.53 -25.59 -17.50
N GLY A 22 23.92 -24.43 -17.72
CA GLY A 22 24.57 -23.14 -17.52
C GLY A 22 25.27 -22.57 -18.75
N SER A 23 24.51 -22.01 -19.70
CA SER A 23 25.04 -20.90 -20.48
C SER A 23 25.19 -19.71 -19.53
N MET A 24 26.43 -19.38 -19.12
CA MET A 24 26.74 -18.09 -18.51
C MET A 24 26.17 -17.00 -19.40
N GLN A 25 25.09 -16.36 -18.94
CA GLN A 25 24.49 -15.25 -19.65
C GLN A 25 25.56 -14.16 -19.76
N ARG A 26 25.97 -13.82 -20.97
CA ARG A 26 26.90 -12.73 -21.23
C ARG A 26 26.38 -11.47 -20.51
N PRO A 27 27.23 -10.78 -19.73
CA PRO A 27 26.80 -9.57 -19.04
C PRO A 27 26.26 -8.58 -20.07
N ARG A 28 25.00 -8.21 -19.91
CA ARG A 28 24.28 -7.29 -20.83
C ARG A 28 24.62 -5.84 -20.43
N TYR A 29 25.88 -5.43 -20.63
CA TYR A 29 26.36 -4.09 -20.26
C TYR A 29 25.48 -2.96 -20.81
N GLY A 30 24.95 -3.10 -22.02
CA GLY A 30 24.03 -2.10 -22.58
C GLY A 30 22.75 -1.94 -21.77
N ILE A 31 22.17 -3.03 -21.24
CA ILE A 31 20.98 -2.97 -20.38
C ILE A 31 21.32 -2.31 -19.05
N HIS A 32 22.46 -2.66 -18.45
CA HIS A 32 22.87 -2.03 -17.19
C HIS A 32 23.14 -0.53 -17.36
N LEU A 33 23.80 -0.14 -18.46
CA LEU A 33 24.02 1.28 -18.77
C LEU A 33 22.69 2.01 -18.94
N PHE A 34 21.74 1.45 -19.70
CA PHE A 34 20.40 2.02 -19.86
C PHE A 34 19.68 2.19 -18.51
N LEU A 35 19.70 1.15 -17.66
CA LEU A 35 19.07 1.20 -16.34
C LEU A 35 19.70 2.24 -15.44
N ILE A 36 21.04 2.39 -15.47
CA ILE A 36 21.75 3.40 -14.69
C ILE A 36 21.38 4.80 -15.16
N VAL A 37 21.36 5.03 -16.48
CA VAL A 37 20.96 6.34 -17.03
C VAL A 37 19.54 6.69 -16.64
N MET A 38 18.60 5.74 -16.77
CA MET A 38 17.22 5.93 -16.35
C MET A 38 17.12 6.21 -14.84
N ALA A 39 17.83 5.47 -14.01
CA ALA A 39 17.86 5.67 -12.56
C ALA A 39 18.38 7.08 -12.21
N VAL A 40 19.45 7.53 -12.83
CA VAL A 40 20.01 8.87 -12.62
C VAL A 40 19.01 9.94 -13.02
N LEU A 41 18.36 9.80 -14.20
CA LEU A 41 17.35 10.76 -14.66
C LEU A 41 16.18 10.86 -13.68
N TRP A 42 15.73 9.72 -13.13
CA TRP A 42 14.64 9.69 -12.12
C TRP A 42 15.06 10.31 -10.76
N LEU A 43 16.36 10.26 -10.43
CA LEU A 43 16.87 10.85 -9.18
C LEU A 43 17.11 12.36 -9.29
N ILE A 44 17.22 12.93 -10.49
CA ILE A 44 17.44 14.38 -10.69
C ILE A 44 16.40 15.24 -9.96
N PRO A 45 15.07 15.04 -10.14
CA PRO A 45 14.07 15.85 -9.44
C PRO A 45 14.16 15.72 -7.93
N LEU A 46 14.43 14.52 -7.41
CA LEU A 46 14.59 14.28 -5.97
C LEU A 46 15.84 14.96 -5.43
N GLY A 47 16.96 14.84 -6.13
CA GLY A 47 18.19 15.55 -5.81
C GLY A 47 18.01 17.07 -5.82
N TRP A 48 17.23 17.57 -6.79
CA TRP A 48 16.88 18.98 -6.86
C TRP A 48 16.00 19.44 -5.70
N ALA A 49 15.05 18.62 -5.27
CA ALA A 49 14.22 18.92 -4.09
C ALA A 49 15.09 19.00 -2.82
N VAL A 50 16.03 18.06 -2.64
CA VAL A 50 16.99 18.09 -1.52
C VAL A 50 17.89 19.34 -1.57
N PHE A 51 18.44 19.65 -2.75
CA PHE A 51 19.23 20.85 -2.98
C PHE A 51 18.44 22.12 -2.61
N THR A 52 17.20 22.23 -3.10
CA THR A 52 16.31 23.35 -2.82
C THR A 52 15.98 23.47 -1.33
N ALA A 53 15.72 22.35 -0.67
CA ALA A 53 15.41 22.31 0.76
C ALA A 53 16.58 22.78 1.66
N LEU A 54 17.81 22.48 1.25
CA LEU A 54 19.03 22.86 1.99
C LEU A 54 19.46 24.31 1.74
N ARG A 55 18.93 24.95 0.69
CA ARG A 55 19.36 26.27 0.25
C ARG A 55 18.52 27.37 0.91
N PRO A 56 19.11 28.43 1.50
CA PRO A 56 18.38 29.57 2.02
C PRO A 56 17.55 30.29 0.95
N LYS A 57 16.36 30.77 1.31
CA LYS A 57 15.51 31.54 0.39
C LYS A 57 16.24 32.74 -0.18
N ALA A 58 17.02 33.48 0.63
CA ALA A 58 17.79 34.64 0.21
C ALA A 58 18.76 34.32 -0.94
N ASP A 59 19.41 33.15 -0.92
CA ASP A 59 20.30 32.71 -2.00
C ASP A 59 19.51 32.32 -3.25
N THR A 60 18.34 31.72 -3.07
CA THR A 60 17.42 31.41 -4.18
C THR A 60 16.90 32.67 -4.86
N ASP A 61 16.52 33.67 -4.08
CA ASP A 61 16.04 34.95 -4.59
C ASP A 61 17.17 35.73 -5.31
N LYS A 62 18.42 35.62 -4.83
CA LYS A 62 19.58 36.31 -5.40
C LYS A 62 20.11 35.64 -6.67
N PHE A 63 20.20 34.32 -6.71
CA PHE A 63 20.85 33.58 -7.79
C PHE A 63 19.88 32.86 -8.75
N GLY A 64 18.59 32.81 -8.37
CA GLY A 64 17.53 32.09 -9.10
C GLY A 64 17.41 30.62 -8.69
N TYR A 65 16.24 30.02 -8.97
CA TYR A 65 15.91 28.64 -8.55
C TYR A 65 16.78 27.57 -9.18
N PHE A 66 17.23 27.77 -10.41
CA PHE A 66 18.05 26.80 -11.16
C PHE A 66 19.55 27.05 -11.07
N SER A 67 19.98 27.99 -10.25
CA SER A 67 21.40 28.25 -10.01
C SER A 67 21.95 27.28 -8.97
N LEU A 68 23.18 26.81 -9.16
CA LEU A 68 23.91 25.98 -8.21
C LEU A 68 24.65 26.80 -7.13
N GLY A 69 24.58 28.15 -7.22
CA GLY A 69 25.24 29.04 -6.26
C GLY A 69 24.48 29.14 -4.93
N GLY A 70 25.20 29.49 -3.87
CA GLY A 70 24.66 29.74 -2.54
C GLY A 70 25.26 28.87 -1.44
N SER A 71 24.78 29.08 -0.23
CA SER A 71 25.16 28.31 0.96
C SER A 71 24.14 27.19 1.23
N PHE A 72 24.51 26.28 2.14
CA PHE A 72 23.63 25.19 2.57
C PHE A 72 23.46 25.22 4.07
N ASN A 73 22.22 25.05 4.53
CA ASN A 73 21.90 24.87 5.93
C ASN A 73 20.61 24.05 6.10
N PHE A 74 20.29 23.69 7.35
CA PHE A 74 19.09 22.95 7.70
C PHE A 74 17.94 23.84 8.21
N GLN A 75 18.07 25.16 8.08
CA GLN A 75 17.09 26.10 8.65
C GLN A 75 15.68 25.92 8.06
N ASN A 76 15.57 25.59 6.77
CA ASN A 76 14.27 25.33 6.15
C ASN A 76 13.58 24.11 6.78
N PHE A 77 14.31 23.08 7.17
CA PHE A 77 13.74 21.90 7.84
C PHE A 77 13.21 22.25 9.24
N VAL A 78 13.98 23.02 10.02
CA VAL A 78 13.57 23.49 11.35
C VAL A 78 12.34 24.39 11.24
N THR A 79 12.38 25.32 10.29
CA THR A 79 11.26 26.24 10.05
C THR A 79 10.02 25.51 9.55
N ALA A 80 10.17 24.58 8.59
CA ALA A 80 9.07 23.76 8.10
C ALA A 80 8.43 22.97 9.24
N TRP A 81 9.25 22.28 10.04
CA TRP A 81 8.77 21.50 11.19
C TRP A 81 7.90 22.32 12.13
N ASN A 82 8.39 23.50 12.54
CA ASN A 82 7.72 24.33 13.51
C ASN A 82 6.50 25.06 12.92
N GLN A 83 6.66 25.71 11.77
CA GLN A 83 5.57 26.48 11.13
C GLN A 83 4.50 25.58 10.52
N GLY A 84 4.88 24.44 9.98
CA GLY A 84 3.94 23.47 9.41
C GLY A 84 3.21 22.64 10.46
N GLY A 85 3.65 22.66 11.73
CA GLY A 85 3.04 21.87 12.79
C GLY A 85 3.18 20.35 12.56
N PHE A 86 4.31 19.90 12.01
CA PHE A 86 4.50 18.51 11.58
C PHE A 86 4.24 17.48 12.68
N ALA A 87 4.51 17.77 13.94
CA ALA A 87 4.19 16.87 15.04
C ALA A 87 2.69 16.54 15.10
N THR A 88 1.83 17.54 14.94
CA THR A 88 0.37 17.37 14.89
C THR A 88 -0.04 16.62 13.61
N LEU A 89 0.51 17.01 12.46
CA LEU A 89 0.20 16.38 11.17
C LEU A 89 0.55 14.88 11.15
N PHE A 90 1.71 14.50 11.70
CA PHE A 90 2.09 13.09 11.83
C PHE A 90 1.20 12.31 12.80
N THR A 91 0.82 12.93 13.91
CA THR A 91 -0.14 12.35 14.86
C THR A 91 -1.49 12.08 14.17
N ASN A 92 -1.99 13.07 13.43
CA ASN A 92 -3.23 12.94 12.67
C ASN A 92 -3.13 11.83 11.61
N SER A 93 -2.01 11.76 10.87
CA SER A 93 -1.76 10.67 9.93
C SER A 93 -1.79 9.31 10.62
N ALA A 94 -1.17 9.18 11.78
CA ALA A 94 -1.19 7.92 12.54
C ALA A 94 -2.61 7.55 13.02
N ILE A 95 -3.40 8.54 13.48
CA ILE A 95 -4.80 8.35 13.90
C ILE A 95 -5.68 7.87 12.75
N ILE A 96 -5.39 8.28 11.51
CA ILE A 96 -6.12 7.83 10.32
C ILE A 96 -5.58 6.47 9.85
N VAL A 97 -4.27 6.36 9.61
CA VAL A 97 -3.65 5.20 8.96
C VAL A 97 -3.81 3.92 9.79
N VAL A 98 -3.52 3.99 11.10
CA VAL A 98 -3.51 2.77 11.92
C VAL A 98 -4.88 2.12 12.01
N PRO A 99 -5.98 2.81 12.35
CA PRO A 99 -7.30 2.20 12.36
C PRO A 99 -7.76 1.77 10.97
N SER A 100 -7.52 2.56 9.92
CA SER A 100 -7.92 2.23 8.55
C SER A 100 -7.29 0.91 8.10
N VAL A 101 -5.98 0.74 8.31
CA VAL A 101 -5.28 -0.51 7.95
C VAL A 101 -5.81 -1.71 8.74
N ILE A 102 -5.99 -1.55 10.06
CA ILE A 102 -6.50 -2.63 10.91
C ILE A 102 -7.91 -3.05 10.48
N LEU A 103 -8.80 -2.09 10.26
CA LEU A 103 -10.18 -2.35 9.86
C LEU A 103 -10.23 -2.96 8.45
N THR A 104 -9.46 -2.42 7.50
CA THR A 104 -9.35 -2.97 6.15
C THR A 104 -8.92 -4.43 6.16
N LEU A 105 -7.82 -4.75 6.83
CA LEU A 105 -7.32 -6.12 6.88
C LEU A 105 -8.24 -7.06 7.65
N LEU A 106 -8.86 -6.59 8.71
CA LEU A 106 -9.84 -7.36 9.48
C LEU A 106 -11.06 -7.73 8.62
N PHE A 107 -11.72 -6.73 8.02
CA PHE A 107 -12.90 -6.99 7.20
C PHE A 107 -12.56 -7.78 5.93
N ALA A 108 -11.46 -7.43 5.27
CA ALA A 108 -11.01 -8.15 4.07
C ALA A 108 -10.68 -9.62 4.37
N SER A 109 -10.00 -9.91 5.49
CA SER A 109 -9.67 -11.30 5.84
C SER A 109 -10.90 -12.11 6.21
N MET A 110 -11.88 -11.53 6.90
CA MET A 110 -13.16 -12.18 7.20
C MET A 110 -13.95 -12.50 5.92
N MET A 111 -14.05 -11.53 5.02
CA MET A 111 -14.71 -11.70 3.72
C MET A 111 -13.98 -12.70 2.84
N ALA A 112 -12.65 -12.61 2.78
CA ALA A 112 -11.81 -13.55 2.03
C ALA A 112 -11.95 -15.00 2.54
N PHE A 113 -11.99 -15.18 3.86
CA PHE A 113 -12.26 -16.48 4.47
C PHE A 113 -13.62 -17.02 4.06
N ALA A 114 -14.68 -16.21 4.18
CA ALA A 114 -16.02 -16.61 3.78
C ALA A 114 -16.10 -17.04 2.31
N VAL A 115 -15.55 -16.22 1.41
CA VAL A 115 -15.58 -16.48 -0.04
C VAL A 115 -14.65 -17.62 -0.48
N SER A 116 -13.57 -17.88 0.25
CA SER A 116 -12.60 -18.93 -0.12
C SER A 116 -12.94 -20.31 0.44
N ARG A 117 -13.62 -20.39 1.58
CA ARG A 117 -13.88 -21.65 2.29
C ARG A 117 -15.32 -22.16 2.18
N PHE A 118 -16.25 -21.25 1.92
CA PHE A 118 -17.66 -21.64 1.76
C PHE A 118 -18.11 -21.44 0.31
N SER A 119 -18.73 -22.47 -0.27
CA SER A 119 -19.32 -22.40 -1.62
C SER A 119 -20.76 -21.92 -1.53
N TRP A 120 -21.05 -20.72 -2.02
CA TRP A 120 -22.38 -20.18 -2.15
C TRP A 120 -22.57 -19.44 -3.47
N LYS A 121 -23.80 -19.29 -3.92
CA LYS A 121 -24.12 -18.81 -5.28
C LYS A 121 -23.53 -17.44 -5.61
N PHE A 122 -23.30 -16.59 -4.60
CA PHE A 122 -22.88 -15.20 -4.79
C PHE A 122 -21.39 -14.95 -4.61
N ASN A 123 -20.57 -15.96 -4.32
CA ASN A 123 -19.11 -15.79 -4.10
C ASN A 123 -18.43 -15.01 -5.24
N VAL A 124 -18.66 -15.44 -6.49
CA VAL A 124 -18.06 -14.81 -7.67
C VAL A 124 -18.62 -13.41 -7.88
N THR A 125 -19.94 -13.26 -7.76
CA THR A 125 -20.63 -11.96 -7.90
C THR A 125 -20.09 -10.94 -6.89
N LEU A 126 -19.93 -11.32 -5.62
CA LEU A 126 -19.44 -10.47 -4.57
C LEU A 126 -17.98 -10.03 -4.83
N LEU A 127 -17.12 -10.95 -5.26
CA LEU A 127 -15.75 -10.62 -5.65
C LEU A 127 -15.70 -9.68 -6.86
N ILE A 128 -16.57 -9.90 -7.87
CA ILE A 128 -16.67 -9.01 -9.03
C ILE A 128 -17.12 -7.61 -8.58
N MET A 129 -18.13 -7.51 -7.73
CA MET A 129 -18.61 -6.22 -7.22
C MET A 129 -17.52 -5.45 -6.47
N PHE A 130 -16.78 -6.12 -5.58
CA PHE A 130 -15.67 -5.50 -4.86
C PHE A 130 -14.54 -5.05 -5.80
N THR A 131 -14.18 -5.89 -6.79
CA THR A 131 -13.16 -5.55 -7.77
C THR A 131 -13.63 -4.41 -8.68
N ALA A 132 -14.88 -4.43 -9.12
CA ALA A 132 -15.47 -3.37 -9.94
C ALA A 132 -15.54 -2.03 -9.19
N GLY A 133 -15.87 -2.05 -7.88
CA GLY A 133 -15.86 -0.86 -7.03
C GLY A 133 -14.50 -0.16 -7.00
N ASN A 134 -13.41 -0.92 -6.99
CA ASN A 134 -12.06 -0.36 -7.02
C ASN A 134 -11.65 0.24 -8.38
N LEU A 135 -12.38 -0.05 -9.46
CA LEU A 135 -12.12 0.54 -10.78
C LEU A 135 -12.79 1.92 -10.94
N LEU A 136 -13.67 2.30 -10.04
CA LEU A 136 -14.30 3.62 -10.06
C LEU A 136 -13.29 4.67 -9.61
N PRO A 137 -13.10 5.76 -10.38
CA PRO A 137 -12.27 6.87 -9.92
C PRO A 137 -12.85 7.48 -8.64
N PRO A 138 -12.05 7.66 -7.57
CA PRO A 138 -12.53 8.23 -6.30
C PRO A 138 -13.27 9.57 -6.48
N GLN A 139 -12.86 10.36 -7.45
CA GLN A 139 -13.43 11.67 -7.76
C GLN A 139 -14.93 11.62 -8.14
N VAL A 140 -15.37 10.54 -8.77
CA VAL A 140 -16.79 10.35 -9.14
C VAL A 140 -17.67 10.23 -7.89
N LEU A 141 -17.13 9.66 -6.82
CA LEU A 141 -17.86 9.44 -5.57
C LEU A 141 -17.71 10.60 -4.57
N ALA A 142 -16.91 11.63 -4.91
CA ALA A 142 -16.68 12.77 -4.02
C ALA A 142 -17.96 13.47 -3.58
N ALA A 143 -18.78 13.89 -4.53
CA ALA A 143 -20.01 14.62 -4.23
C ALA A 143 -21.07 13.77 -3.49
N PRO A 144 -21.39 12.54 -3.93
CA PRO A 144 -22.37 11.71 -3.19
C PRO A 144 -21.88 11.33 -1.78
N LEU A 145 -20.60 11.06 -1.58
CA LEU A 145 -20.05 10.76 -0.25
C LEU A 145 -20.04 11.98 0.66
N PHE A 146 -19.72 13.16 0.11
CA PHE A 146 -19.76 14.41 0.86
C PHE A 146 -21.18 14.71 1.36
N GLU A 147 -22.18 14.61 0.50
CA GLU A 147 -23.58 14.81 0.89
C GLU A 147 -24.06 13.74 1.89
N MET A 148 -23.69 12.49 1.69
CA MET A 148 -24.01 11.41 2.64
C MET A 148 -23.44 11.71 4.04
N PHE A 149 -22.16 12.11 4.13
CA PHE A 149 -21.48 12.39 5.41
C PHE A 149 -22.00 13.65 6.09
N LYS A 150 -22.45 14.63 5.32
CA LYS A 150 -23.09 15.85 5.83
C LYS A 150 -24.44 15.54 6.52
N HIS A 151 -25.18 14.55 6.03
CA HIS A 151 -26.45 14.14 6.61
C HIS A 151 -26.32 13.06 7.70
N PHE A 152 -25.11 12.53 7.93
CA PHE A 152 -24.86 11.57 9.00
C PHE A 152 -24.62 12.32 10.31
N GLU A 153 -25.67 12.47 11.12
CA GLU A 153 -25.61 13.22 12.36
C GLU A 153 -24.74 12.53 13.42
N LEU A 154 -23.87 13.31 14.05
CA LEU A 154 -23.05 12.91 15.19
C LEU A 154 -23.23 13.86 16.37
N PRO A 155 -23.13 13.37 17.61
CA PRO A 155 -23.14 14.22 18.79
C PRO A 155 -22.00 15.26 18.73
N TYR A 156 -22.25 16.48 19.21
CA TYR A 156 -21.25 17.54 19.27
C TYR A 156 -20.04 17.21 20.17
N SER A 157 -20.17 16.19 21.03
CA SER A 157 -19.01 15.65 21.80
C SER A 157 -18.00 14.89 20.91
N VAL A 158 -18.39 14.47 19.70
CA VAL A 158 -17.58 13.68 18.76
C VAL A 158 -17.20 14.51 17.54
N SER A 159 -18.09 15.41 17.10
CA SER A 159 -17.90 16.22 15.89
C SER A 159 -18.28 17.66 16.12
N ASP A 160 -17.34 18.58 15.88
CA ASP A 160 -17.59 20.03 15.97
C ASP A 160 -18.65 20.53 14.98
N SER A 161 -18.82 19.81 13.87
CA SER A 161 -19.81 20.14 12.82
C SER A 161 -21.19 19.50 13.05
N GLY A 162 -21.34 18.65 14.07
CA GLY A 162 -22.56 17.90 14.35
C GLY A 162 -22.86 16.80 13.31
N ASN A 163 -21.92 16.55 12.39
CA ASN A 163 -22.04 15.50 11.37
C ASN A 163 -20.69 14.79 11.16
N LEU A 164 -20.63 13.84 10.24
CA LEU A 164 -19.42 13.03 10.02
C LEU A 164 -18.27 13.83 9.35
N LEU A 165 -18.57 14.95 8.67
CA LEU A 165 -17.54 15.80 8.07
C LEU A 165 -16.63 16.42 9.15
N ASN A 166 -15.43 16.76 8.77
CA ASN A 166 -14.40 17.32 9.65
C ASN A 166 -14.03 16.41 10.83
N THR A 167 -14.15 15.08 10.64
CA THR A 167 -13.74 14.06 11.60
C THR A 167 -12.75 13.08 10.97
N TYR A 168 -11.90 12.46 11.78
CA TYR A 168 -11.07 11.35 11.33
C TYR A 168 -11.89 10.14 10.90
N PHE A 169 -13.07 9.94 11.50
CA PHE A 169 -13.97 8.83 11.17
C PHE A 169 -14.41 8.85 9.72
N ALA A 170 -14.66 10.02 9.11
CA ALA A 170 -15.01 10.15 7.71
C ALA A 170 -13.91 9.57 6.81
N VAL A 171 -12.66 9.95 7.06
CA VAL A 171 -11.52 9.48 6.28
C VAL A 171 -11.26 8.00 6.51
N ILE A 172 -11.25 7.55 7.77
CA ILE A 172 -11.08 6.13 8.14
C ILE A 172 -12.14 5.25 7.47
N ALA A 173 -13.40 5.68 7.48
CA ALA A 173 -14.51 4.93 6.88
C ALA A 173 -14.34 4.77 5.37
N VAL A 174 -13.97 5.85 4.68
CA VAL A 174 -13.80 5.83 3.22
C VAL A 174 -12.57 5.04 2.82
N ASP A 175 -11.42 5.27 3.45
CA ASP A 175 -10.20 4.51 3.19
C ASP A 175 -10.44 3.00 3.38
N THR A 176 -11.07 2.64 4.50
CA THR A 176 -11.44 1.24 4.77
C THR A 176 -12.35 0.69 3.68
N ALA A 177 -13.43 1.39 3.33
CA ALA A 177 -14.41 0.92 2.36
C ALA A 177 -13.81 0.71 0.96
N PHE A 178 -12.94 1.62 0.52
CA PHE A 178 -12.27 1.50 -0.78
C PHE A 178 -11.27 0.36 -0.82
N GLN A 179 -10.47 0.18 0.23
CA GLN A 179 -9.38 -0.80 0.23
C GLN A 179 -9.84 -2.23 0.55
N VAL A 180 -10.95 -2.41 1.27
CA VAL A 180 -11.48 -3.74 1.63
C VAL A 180 -11.71 -4.62 0.41
N GLY A 181 -12.18 -4.07 -0.72
CA GLY A 181 -12.45 -4.83 -1.94
C GLY A 181 -11.20 -5.46 -2.53
N PHE A 182 -10.16 -4.66 -2.73
CA PHE A 182 -8.85 -5.11 -3.24
C PHE A 182 -8.22 -6.14 -2.30
N CYS A 183 -8.15 -5.84 -1.01
CA CYS A 183 -7.59 -6.74 0.00
C CYS A 183 -8.36 -8.06 0.07
N THR A 184 -9.70 -8.04 -0.03
CA THR A 184 -10.52 -9.25 -0.09
C THR A 184 -10.18 -10.10 -1.29
N PHE A 185 -10.03 -9.50 -2.47
CA PHE A 185 -9.65 -10.21 -3.69
C PHE A 185 -8.29 -10.91 -3.53
N VAL A 186 -7.28 -10.18 -3.07
CA VAL A 186 -5.92 -10.75 -2.90
C VAL A 186 -5.90 -11.84 -1.85
N LEU A 187 -6.51 -11.60 -0.66
CA LEU A 187 -6.55 -12.58 0.42
C LEU A 187 -7.36 -13.81 0.06
N SER A 188 -8.48 -13.67 -0.67
CA SER A 188 -9.28 -14.81 -1.09
C SER A 188 -8.50 -15.73 -2.03
N ASN A 189 -7.73 -15.17 -2.97
CA ASN A 189 -6.86 -15.94 -3.85
C ASN A 189 -5.73 -16.65 -3.08
N TYR A 190 -5.14 -15.98 -2.10
CA TYR A 190 -4.13 -16.59 -1.23
C TYR A 190 -4.73 -17.72 -0.39
N MET A 191 -5.88 -17.49 0.25
CA MET A 191 -6.55 -18.51 1.07
C MET A 191 -7.03 -19.71 0.24
N LYS A 192 -7.46 -19.53 -1.02
CA LYS A 192 -7.81 -20.64 -1.92
C LYS A 192 -6.62 -21.53 -2.27
N ALA A 193 -5.39 -21.00 -2.21
CA ALA A 193 -4.18 -21.78 -2.46
C ALA A 193 -3.78 -22.66 -1.25
N LEU A 194 -4.32 -22.41 -0.06
CA LEU A 194 -4.11 -23.24 1.12
C LEU A 194 -4.92 -24.54 1.01
N PRO A 195 -4.40 -25.72 1.40
CA PRO A 195 -5.11 -27.00 1.33
C PRO A 195 -6.48 -26.95 2.04
N GLN A 196 -7.51 -27.43 1.40
CA GLN A 196 -8.87 -27.49 1.98
C GLN A 196 -8.97 -28.55 3.09
N ASP A 197 -8.21 -29.63 2.96
CA ASP A 197 -8.16 -30.73 3.93
C ASP A 197 -7.95 -30.23 5.37
N MET A 198 -7.24 -29.11 5.55
CA MET A 198 -7.00 -28.50 6.88
C MET A 198 -8.29 -28.00 7.55
N THR A 199 -9.20 -27.41 6.77
CA THR A 199 -10.49 -26.94 7.26
C THR A 199 -11.50 -28.08 7.40
N GLU A 200 -11.43 -29.07 6.52
CA GLU A 200 -12.26 -30.28 6.59
C GLU A 200 -11.89 -31.14 7.82
N ALA A 201 -10.60 -31.38 8.06
CA ALA A 201 -10.14 -32.08 9.26
C ALA A 201 -10.56 -31.34 10.56
N ALA A 202 -10.42 -30.02 10.58
CA ALA A 202 -10.85 -29.22 11.71
C ALA A 202 -12.37 -29.29 11.93
N PHE A 203 -13.16 -29.38 10.87
CA PHE A 203 -14.60 -29.56 10.96
C PHE A 203 -14.96 -30.93 11.56
N VAL A 204 -14.28 -32.00 11.14
CA VAL A 204 -14.45 -33.35 11.70
C VAL A 204 -14.07 -33.38 13.19
N ASP A 205 -13.05 -32.63 13.59
CA ASP A 205 -12.63 -32.44 14.98
C ASP A 205 -13.58 -31.53 15.79
N GLY A 206 -14.71 -31.08 15.20
CA GLY A 206 -15.71 -30.25 15.86
C GLY A 206 -15.33 -28.78 16.02
N ALA A 207 -14.32 -28.28 15.28
CA ALA A 207 -13.96 -26.87 15.32
C ALA A 207 -15.02 -26.01 14.62
N GLY A 208 -15.66 -25.10 15.36
CA GLY A 208 -16.58 -24.12 14.81
C GLY A 208 -15.87 -23.12 13.85
N VAL A 209 -16.65 -22.43 13.01
CA VAL A 209 -16.17 -21.51 11.96
C VAL A 209 -15.20 -20.45 12.51
N TRP A 210 -15.50 -19.84 13.64
CA TRP A 210 -14.64 -18.85 14.29
C TRP A 210 -13.29 -19.42 14.73
N ARG A 211 -13.28 -20.64 15.24
CA ARG A 211 -12.04 -21.33 15.61
C ARG A 211 -11.21 -21.65 14.37
N GLN A 212 -11.83 -22.11 13.30
CA GLN A 212 -11.15 -22.33 12.01
C GLN A 212 -10.53 -21.02 11.48
N TYR A 213 -11.28 -19.91 11.50
CA TYR A 213 -10.77 -18.62 11.07
C TYR A 213 -9.57 -18.16 11.90
N TRP A 214 -9.71 -18.02 13.22
CA TRP A 214 -8.68 -17.41 14.05
C TRP A 214 -7.48 -18.33 14.32
N SER A 215 -7.70 -19.63 14.49
CA SER A 215 -6.68 -20.56 14.96
C SER A 215 -5.98 -21.31 13.81
N ILE A 216 -6.58 -21.40 12.63
CA ILE A 216 -6.02 -22.16 11.50
C ILE A 216 -5.69 -21.22 10.34
N ILE A 217 -6.68 -20.51 9.79
CA ILE A 217 -6.51 -19.75 8.55
C ILE A 217 -5.74 -18.46 8.79
N MET A 218 -6.05 -17.67 9.82
CA MET A 218 -5.35 -16.42 10.10
C MET A 218 -3.84 -16.58 10.33
N PRO A 219 -3.35 -17.55 11.11
CA PRO A 219 -1.92 -17.81 11.24
C PRO A 219 -1.23 -18.15 9.91
N LEU A 220 -1.88 -18.94 9.06
CA LEU A 220 -1.35 -19.31 7.74
C LEU A 220 -1.37 -18.15 6.75
N THR A 221 -2.27 -17.19 6.94
CA THR A 221 -2.41 -16.03 6.07
C THR A 221 -1.51 -14.86 6.48
N ARG A 222 -0.82 -14.95 7.62
CA ARG A 222 0.07 -13.88 8.13
C ARG A 222 1.03 -13.30 7.09
N PRO A 223 1.70 -14.09 6.22
CA PRO A 223 2.61 -13.50 5.23
C PRO A 223 1.88 -12.59 4.23
N ALA A 224 0.69 -13.00 3.78
CA ALA A 224 -0.12 -12.19 2.86
C ALA A 224 -0.69 -10.94 3.56
N LEU A 225 -1.12 -11.07 4.82
CA LEU A 225 -1.58 -9.94 5.63
C LEU A 225 -0.46 -8.93 5.88
N ALA A 226 0.77 -9.38 6.15
CA ALA A 226 1.91 -8.48 6.35
C ALA A 226 2.27 -7.72 5.06
N ALA A 227 2.23 -8.40 3.91
CA ALA A 227 2.47 -7.77 2.61
C ALA A 227 1.41 -6.73 2.27
N LEU A 228 0.12 -7.08 2.42
CA LEU A 228 -1.00 -6.15 2.21
C LEU A 228 -0.97 -5.01 3.22
N GLY A 229 -0.72 -5.29 4.50
CA GLY A 229 -0.62 -4.25 5.52
C GLY A 229 0.46 -3.22 5.20
N THR A 230 1.61 -3.67 4.67
CA THR A 230 2.66 -2.76 4.19
C THR A 230 2.17 -1.87 3.05
N LEU A 231 1.47 -2.46 2.08
CA LEU A 231 0.92 -1.74 0.93
C LEU A 231 -0.14 -0.72 1.37
N GLU A 232 -1.07 -1.14 2.23
CA GLU A 232 -2.13 -0.30 2.76
C GLU A 232 -1.61 0.88 3.59
N ILE A 233 -0.60 0.65 4.44
CA ILE A 233 0.05 1.73 5.19
C ILE A 233 0.58 2.79 4.22
N ILE A 234 1.26 2.37 3.14
CA ILE A 234 1.84 3.30 2.16
C ILE A 234 0.73 4.03 1.42
N TRP A 235 -0.33 3.36 0.99
CA TRP A 235 -1.41 3.98 0.23
C TRP A 235 -2.21 4.96 1.07
N ILE A 236 -2.67 4.56 2.26
CA ILE A 236 -3.47 5.42 3.14
C ILE A 236 -2.65 6.57 3.69
N TYR A 237 -1.37 6.35 4.03
CA TYR A 237 -0.49 7.44 4.47
C TYR A 237 -0.29 8.50 3.38
N ASN A 238 -0.20 8.10 2.11
CA ASN A 238 -0.04 9.01 0.99
C ASN A 238 -1.37 9.52 0.42
N ASP A 239 -2.50 9.13 1.00
CA ASP A 239 -3.78 9.69 0.56
C ASP A 239 -3.83 11.20 0.85
N PHE A 240 -4.14 11.92 -0.20
CA PHE A 240 -4.32 13.36 -0.18
C PHE A 240 -5.78 13.74 -0.43
N PHE A 241 -6.49 12.91 -1.23
CA PHE A 241 -7.77 13.27 -1.79
C PHE A 241 -8.90 13.27 -0.76
N TRP A 242 -9.06 12.18 -0.01
CA TRP A 242 -10.14 12.07 0.96
C TRP A 242 -9.99 13.01 2.15
N PRO A 243 -8.79 13.15 2.75
CA PRO A 243 -8.59 14.16 3.79
C PRO A 243 -8.84 15.59 3.31
N LEU A 244 -8.43 15.92 2.07
CA LEU A 244 -8.69 17.25 1.49
C LEU A 244 -10.18 17.53 1.34
N LEU A 245 -10.97 16.51 1.00
CA LEU A 245 -12.41 16.65 0.80
C LEU A 245 -13.19 16.72 2.11
N PHE A 246 -12.85 15.91 3.10
CA PHE A 246 -13.67 15.73 4.30
C PHE A 246 -13.17 16.49 5.52
N ILE A 247 -11.88 16.85 5.63
CA ILE A 247 -11.30 17.58 6.76
C ILE A 247 -11.15 19.05 6.39
N GLN A 248 -11.87 19.90 7.11
CA GLN A 248 -11.86 21.36 6.91
C GLN A 248 -10.95 22.08 7.91
N SER A 249 -10.75 21.52 9.09
CA SER A 249 -9.91 22.10 10.15
C SER A 249 -8.43 21.82 9.90
N GLY A 250 -7.60 22.85 9.76
CA GLY A 250 -6.16 22.72 9.56
C GLY A 250 -5.45 21.90 10.66
N SER A 251 -5.99 21.91 11.89
CA SER A 251 -5.45 21.14 13.03
C SER A 251 -5.70 19.63 12.94
N LYS A 252 -6.65 19.18 12.09
CA LYS A 252 -7.01 17.76 11.90
C LYS A 252 -6.43 17.18 10.62
N LEU A 253 -5.78 17.96 9.76
CA LEU A 253 -5.20 17.50 8.52
C LEU A 253 -4.08 16.48 8.76
N PRO A 254 -4.00 15.38 8.00
CA PRO A 254 -2.82 14.52 7.93
C PRO A 254 -1.68 15.22 7.19
N VAL A 255 -0.49 14.64 7.25
CA VAL A 255 0.74 15.29 6.78
C VAL A 255 0.72 15.62 5.28
N THR A 256 0.12 14.78 4.45
CA THR A 256 0.04 14.99 2.99
C THR A 256 -0.77 16.22 2.61
N THR A 257 -1.93 16.41 3.22
CA THR A 257 -2.77 17.60 3.01
C THR A 257 -2.29 18.80 3.80
N GLY A 258 -1.76 18.59 5.01
CA GLY A 258 -1.25 19.63 5.89
C GLY A 258 0.00 20.32 5.34
N LEU A 259 0.74 19.70 4.41
CA LEU A 259 1.86 20.33 3.72
C LEU A 259 1.46 21.66 3.03
N ASN A 260 0.21 21.76 2.58
CA ASN A 260 -0.31 23.01 2.01
C ASN A 260 -0.30 24.19 2.99
N ASN A 261 -0.29 23.94 4.30
CA ASN A 261 -0.20 25.00 5.32
C ASN A 261 1.14 25.77 5.26
N LEU A 262 2.17 25.19 4.62
CA LEU A 262 3.44 25.89 4.37
C LEU A 262 3.38 26.84 3.18
N GLN A 263 2.33 26.81 2.39
CA GLN A 263 2.13 27.74 1.27
C GLN A 263 1.48 29.01 1.83
N GLY A 264 2.20 30.15 1.70
CA GLY A 264 1.60 31.45 2.00
C GLY A 264 0.56 31.84 0.93
N GLN A 265 -0.43 32.64 1.32
CA GLN A 265 -1.49 33.09 0.41
C GLN A 265 -0.97 33.96 -0.75
N PHE A 266 0.15 34.66 -0.56
CA PHE A 266 0.67 35.63 -1.52
C PHE A 266 2.10 35.33 -2.00
N LEU A 267 2.90 34.59 -1.23
CA LEU A 267 4.30 34.31 -1.55
C LEU A 267 4.62 32.86 -1.17
N SER A 268 4.85 32.04 -2.19
CA SER A 268 5.28 30.65 -1.99
C SER A 268 6.78 30.60 -1.73
N ASN A 269 7.16 30.03 -0.57
CA ASN A 269 8.55 29.71 -0.27
C ASN A 269 8.84 28.26 -0.68
N TYR A 270 9.29 28.06 -1.93
CA TYR A 270 9.58 26.72 -2.46
C TYR A 270 10.71 26.00 -1.72
N ASN A 271 11.64 26.72 -1.08
CA ASN A 271 12.69 26.11 -0.26
C ASN A 271 12.09 25.47 1.00
N LEU A 272 11.15 26.17 1.63
CA LEU A 272 10.42 25.69 2.79
C LEU A 272 9.50 24.52 2.42
N LEU A 273 8.80 24.65 1.30
CA LEU A 273 7.91 23.59 0.78
C LEU A 273 8.69 22.32 0.44
N ALA A 274 9.86 22.44 -0.19
CA ALA A 274 10.74 21.33 -0.48
C ALA A 274 11.22 20.61 0.80
N ALA A 275 11.59 21.38 1.83
CA ALA A 275 11.96 20.83 3.12
C ALA A 275 10.79 20.07 3.77
N GLY A 276 9.58 20.65 3.75
CA GLY A 276 8.37 20.00 4.24
C GLY A 276 8.03 18.73 3.47
N ALA A 277 8.15 18.74 2.15
CA ALA A 277 7.92 17.57 1.31
C ALA A 277 8.91 16.43 1.65
N ILE A 278 10.18 16.73 1.86
CA ILE A 278 11.18 15.73 2.29
C ILE A 278 10.82 15.17 3.66
N ILE A 279 10.46 16.01 4.63
CA ILE A 279 10.00 15.54 5.95
C ILE A 279 8.81 14.59 5.80
N THR A 280 7.85 14.92 4.95
CA THR A 280 6.65 14.11 4.71
C THR A 280 6.98 12.72 4.13
N VAL A 281 7.98 12.62 3.27
CA VAL A 281 8.35 11.35 2.61
C VAL A 281 9.13 10.41 3.53
N ILE A 282 9.84 10.93 4.55
CA ILE A 282 10.71 10.12 5.43
C ILE A 282 9.99 8.90 6.03
N PRO A 283 8.79 9.01 6.64
CA PRO A 283 8.12 7.84 7.22
C PRO A 283 7.79 6.78 6.18
N THR A 284 7.34 7.17 4.98
CA THR A 284 7.06 6.23 3.89
C THR A 284 8.31 5.46 3.49
N LEU A 285 9.45 6.14 3.37
CA LEU A 285 10.74 5.50 3.05
C LEU A 285 11.18 4.54 4.16
N ILE A 286 11.05 4.94 5.42
CA ILE A 286 11.39 4.08 6.56
C ILE A 286 10.52 2.83 6.57
N ILE A 287 9.21 2.98 6.42
CA ILE A 287 8.26 1.86 6.38
C ILE A 287 8.58 0.93 5.20
N TYR A 288 8.80 1.49 4.01
CA TYR A 288 9.17 0.71 2.83
C TYR A 288 10.45 -0.09 3.04
N LEU A 289 11.54 0.55 3.50
CA LEU A 289 12.83 -0.11 3.73
C LEU A 289 12.74 -1.17 4.83
N ALA A 290 11.97 -0.92 5.89
CA ALA A 290 11.78 -1.88 6.97
C ALA A 290 10.97 -3.11 6.53
N LEU A 291 9.96 -2.91 5.68
CA LEU A 291 8.98 -3.93 5.31
C LEU A 291 9.14 -4.47 3.88
N GLN A 292 10.15 -4.03 3.11
CA GLN A 292 10.36 -4.44 1.71
C GLN A 292 10.46 -5.98 1.52
N ARG A 293 10.98 -6.71 2.51
CA ARG A 293 11.08 -8.17 2.44
C ARG A 293 9.71 -8.84 2.46
N GLN A 294 8.79 -8.35 3.30
CA GLN A 294 7.41 -8.83 3.36
C GLN A 294 6.66 -8.53 2.06
N PHE A 295 6.89 -7.34 1.50
CA PHE A 295 6.30 -6.92 0.23
C PHE A 295 6.74 -7.84 -0.93
N VAL A 296 8.04 -8.09 -1.08
CA VAL A 296 8.58 -8.96 -2.13
C VAL A 296 8.09 -10.40 -1.95
N ALA A 297 8.11 -10.93 -0.72
CA ALA A 297 7.63 -12.28 -0.44
C ALA A 297 6.14 -12.45 -0.78
N GLY A 298 5.29 -11.46 -0.49
CA GLY A 298 3.87 -11.51 -0.80
C GLY A 298 3.56 -11.51 -2.30
N LEU A 299 4.32 -10.73 -3.10
CA LEU A 299 4.14 -10.66 -4.55
C LEU A 299 4.61 -11.94 -5.26
N THR A 300 5.67 -12.57 -4.78
CA THR A 300 6.21 -13.79 -5.41
C THR A 300 5.39 -15.04 -5.14
N LEU A 301 4.66 -15.11 -4.03
CA LEU A 301 3.75 -16.23 -3.73
C LEU A 301 2.59 -16.36 -4.74
N GLY A 302 2.21 -15.27 -5.41
CA GLY A 302 1.22 -15.28 -6.51
C GLY A 302 1.79 -15.69 -7.87
N ALA A 303 3.10 -15.56 -8.07
CA ALA A 303 3.77 -15.75 -9.38
C ALA A 303 4.38 -17.16 -9.58
N SER A 304 4.45 -17.99 -8.54
CA SER A 304 5.13 -19.30 -8.60
C SER A 304 4.29 -20.45 -9.15
N LYS A 305 3.17 -20.17 -9.85
CA LYS A 305 2.37 -21.15 -10.62
C LYS A 305 2.47 -20.84 -12.12
N GLY A 306 3.67 -20.94 -12.68
CA GLY A 306 3.95 -20.94 -14.10
C GLY A 306 4.96 -22.01 -14.41
#